data_4ba00d06daca01d0a1d14c6ef59fc4d8
#
_entry.id   4ba00d06daca01d0a1d14c6ef59fc4d8
#
_cell.length_a   1.000
_cell.length_b   1.000
_cell.length_c   1.000
_cell.angle_alpha   90.00
_cell.angle_beta   90.00
_cell.angle_gamma   90.00
#
_symmetry.space_group_name_H-M   'P 1'
#
loop_
_entity.id
_entity.type
_entity.pdbx_description
1 polymer ?
#
loop_
_entity_poly.entity_id
_entity_poly.type
_entity_poly.pdbx_seq_one_letter_code
_entity_poly.pdbx_strand_id
1 'polypeptide(L)'
;EGEAEVCITADNALLLVKTTEKNALGYLRQKKVADGTVCEFVSNTSVNLHLIECKRTVKAGNWEHVKEQFQGALLNAFAVCGLLNVNDIREVRLYTAYRYDRLSAENSANPTLMKMQVGSRQPAMAQDWQDGAVRVLNHLCTHQKILLDTDGKAALSLSV
;
A
#
# COMPACT_ATOMS: atom_id res chain seq x y z
N GLU A 1 6.97 11.27 16.76
CA GLU A 1 6.64 10.59 15.47
C GLU A 1 7.65 11.13 14.46
N GLY A 2 8.41 10.22 13.83
CA GLY A 2 9.38 10.62 12.79
C GLY A 2 8.68 10.80 11.46
N GLU A 3 9.18 11.73 10.65
CA GLU A 3 8.76 11.87 9.26
C GLU A 3 9.37 10.74 8.43
N ALA A 4 8.61 10.21 7.46
CA ALA A 4 9.10 9.29 6.45
C ALA A 4 9.14 10.02 5.11
N GLU A 5 10.22 9.83 4.37
CA GLU A 5 10.41 10.40 3.04
C GLU A 5 10.64 9.28 2.03
N VAL A 6 9.75 9.19 1.03
CA VAL A 6 9.91 8.27 -0.10
C VAL A 6 10.14 9.09 -1.36
N CYS A 7 11.38 9.07 -1.87
CA CYS A 7 11.75 9.74 -3.11
C CYS A 7 11.34 8.83 -4.30
N ILE A 8 10.47 9.34 -5.17
CA ILE A 8 9.92 8.61 -6.31
C ILE A 8 10.56 9.13 -7.59
N THR A 9 11.09 8.21 -8.39
CA THR A 9 11.59 8.48 -9.74
C THR A 9 10.80 7.67 -10.77
N ALA A 10 10.48 8.29 -11.89
CA ALA A 10 9.76 7.66 -13.00
C ALA A 10 10.13 8.32 -14.32
N ASP A 11 9.97 7.59 -15.42
CA ASP A 11 10.17 8.10 -16.78
C ASP A 11 8.90 8.76 -17.34
N ASN A 12 7.74 8.38 -16.79
CA ASN A 12 6.44 8.88 -17.20
C ASN A 12 5.99 10.09 -16.39
N ALA A 13 4.98 10.81 -16.87
CA ALA A 13 4.34 11.89 -16.13
C ALA A 13 3.62 11.35 -14.89
N LEU A 14 3.82 12.02 -13.75
CA LEU A 14 3.23 11.66 -12.47
C LEU A 14 2.24 12.71 -11.98
N LEU A 15 1.14 12.26 -11.39
CA LEU A 15 0.27 13.04 -10.54
C LEU A 15 0.29 12.49 -9.13
N LEU A 16 0.80 13.27 -8.18
CA LEU A 16 0.73 12.94 -6.76
C LEU A 16 -0.58 13.45 -6.17
N VAL A 17 -1.38 12.53 -5.66
CA VAL A 17 -2.62 12.84 -4.94
C VAL A 17 -2.37 12.63 -3.46
N LYS A 18 -2.34 13.71 -2.69
CA LYS A 18 -2.24 13.66 -1.24
C LYS A 18 -3.61 13.88 -0.62
N THR A 19 -4.16 12.81 -0.06
CA THR A 19 -5.40 12.88 0.72
C THR A 19 -5.09 12.63 2.18
N THR A 20 -5.86 13.22 3.08
CA THR A 20 -5.79 12.98 4.51
C THR A 20 -7.18 12.55 4.99
N GLU A 21 -7.27 11.90 6.14
CA GLU A 21 -8.57 11.51 6.73
C GLU A 21 -9.51 12.72 6.90
N LYS A 22 -8.96 13.92 7.15
CA LYS A 22 -9.72 15.16 7.27
C LYS A 22 -10.21 15.70 5.94
N ASN A 23 -9.45 15.47 4.86
CA ASN A 23 -9.72 15.96 3.51
C ASN A 23 -10.17 14.83 2.57
N ALA A 24 -10.54 13.67 3.11
CA ALA A 24 -11.14 12.61 2.33
C ALA A 24 -12.43 13.11 1.66
N LEU A 25 -12.69 12.61 0.47
CA LEU A 25 -13.90 12.96 -0.29
C LEU A 25 -15.15 12.67 0.57
N GLY A 26 -15.94 13.71 0.86
CA GLY A 26 -17.00 13.65 1.86
C GLY A 26 -18.10 12.61 1.60
N TYR A 27 -18.26 12.18 0.36
CA TYR A 27 -19.22 11.15 -0.06
C TYR A 27 -18.68 9.71 0.10
N LEU A 28 -17.39 9.54 0.38
CA LEU A 28 -16.83 8.21 0.66
C LEU A 28 -17.06 7.83 2.12
N ARG A 29 -17.61 6.63 2.36
CA ARG A 29 -17.77 6.08 3.71
C ARG A 29 -16.42 5.73 4.34
N GLN A 30 -15.47 5.23 3.53
CA GLN A 30 -14.12 4.93 3.97
C GLN A 30 -13.28 6.21 3.96
N LYS A 31 -12.89 6.69 5.13
CA LYS A 31 -12.09 7.90 5.31
C LYS A 31 -10.62 7.63 5.57
N LYS A 32 -10.26 6.38 5.92
CA LYS A 32 -8.87 5.98 6.07
C LYS A 32 -8.23 5.98 4.69
N VAL A 33 -7.08 6.62 4.55
CA VAL A 33 -6.35 6.76 3.29
C VAL A 33 -4.87 6.48 3.51
N ALA A 34 -4.19 5.98 2.50
CA ALA A 34 -2.74 5.83 2.53
C ALA A 34 -2.04 7.20 2.47
N ASP A 35 -0.79 7.26 2.90
CA ASP A 35 -0.02 8.50 2.98
C ASP A 35 0.23 9.16 1.63
N GLY A 36 0.29 8.36 0.56
CA GLY A 36 0.48 8.86 -0.81
C GLY A 36 -0.20 7.99 -1.86
N THR A 37 -0.73 8.65 -2.89
CA THR A 37 -1.24 8.01 -4.10
C THR A 37 -0.58 8.67 -5.29
N VAL A 38 0.04 7.89 -6.16
CA VAL A 38 0.67 8.36 -7.39
C VAL A 38 -0.04 7.73 -8.58
N CYS A 39 -0.49 8.57 -9.50
CA CYS A 39 -0.97 8.16 -10.81
C CYS A 39 0.19 8.35 -11.80
N GLU A 40 0.71 7.27 -12.33
CA GLU A 40 1.71 7.26 -13.39
C GLU A 40 1.00 7.16 -14.74
N PHE A 41 1.09 8.21 -15.59
CA PHE A 41 0.41 8.26 -16.86
C PHE A 41 1.19 7.47 -17.93
N VAL A 42 0.62 6.37 -18.37
CA VAL A 42 1.14 5.56 -19.49
C VAL A 42 0.65 6.16 -20.82
N SER A 43 -0.52 6.80 -20.79
CA SER A 43 -1.10 7.60 -21.88
C SER A 43 -2.04 8.66 -21.31
N ASN A 44 -2.64 9.49 -22.17
CA ASN A 44 -3.60 10.52 -21.74
C ASN A 44 -4.84 9.94 -21.03
N THR A 45 -5.16 8.67 -21.22
CA THR A 45 -6.37 8.02 -20.68
C THR A 45 -6.09 6.76 -19.89
N SER A 46 -4.80 6.39 -19.71
CA SER A 46 -4.37 5.16 -19.06
C SER A 46 -3.31 5.42 -18.00
N VAL A 47 -3.46 4.85 -16.83
CA VAL A 47 -2.54 5.02 -15.68
C VAL A 47 -2.20 3.70 -15.00
N ASN A 48 -1.02 3.68 -14.35
CA ASN A 48 -0.72 2.79 -13.26
C ASN A 48 -0.95 3.55 -11.94
N LEU A 49 -1.53 2.89 -10.94
CA LEU A 49 -1.74 3.44 -9.61
C LEU A 49 -0.72 2.87 -8.63
N HIS A 50 -0.06 3.76 -7.88
CA HIS A 50 0.88 3.40 -6.84
C HIS A 50 0.39 3.98 -5.51
N LEU A 51 0.03 3.10 -4.57
CA LEU A 51 -0.48 3.47 -3.26
C LEU A 51 0.61 3.21 -2.22
N ILE A 52 0.98 4.23 -1.46
CA ILE A 52 2.12 4.21 -0.55
C ILE A 52 1.65 4.49 0.87
N GLU A 53 1.95 3.58 1.78
CA GLU A 53 1.69 3.74 3.21
C GLU A 53 3.01 3.64 3.99
N CYS A 54 3.23 4.59 4.90
CA CYS A 54 4.43 4.65 5.72
C CYS A 54 4.14 4.20 7.15
N LYS A 55 4.91 3.26 7.65
CA LYS A 55 4.79 2.76 9.03
C LYS A 55 6.17 2.69 9.68
N ARG A 56 6.32 3.23 10.88
CA ARG A 56 7.54 3.00 11.65
C ARG A 56 7.75 1.51 11.93
N THR A 57 6.68 0.81 12.29
CA THR A 57 6.72 -0.62 12.60
C THR A 57 5.50 -1.31 11.98
N VAL A 58 5.71 -2.36 11.21
CA VAL A 58 4.65 -3.24 10.73
C VAL A 58 4.55 -4.44 11.67
N LYS A 59 3.34 -4.71 12.17
CA LYS A 59 3.03 -5.83 13.07
C LYS A 59 1.61 -6.34 12.81
N ALA A 60 1.27 -7.54 13.29
CA ALA A 60 -0.06 -8.13 13.08
C ALA A 60 -1.21 -7.19 13.48
N GLY A 61 -1.09 -6.49 14.62
CA GLY A 61 -2.14 -5.61 15.12
C GLY A 61 -2.38 -4.35 14.29
N ASN A 62 -1.52 -3.98 13.33
CA ASN A 62 -1.74 -2.81 12.46
C ASN A 62 -1.80 -3.16 10.97
N TRP A 63 -1.55 -4.39 10.57
CA TRP A 63 -1.56 -4.78 9.16
C TRP A 63 -2.94 -4.66 8.52
N GLU A 64 -4.00 -5.06 9.23
CA GLU A 64 -5.37 -4.86 8.74
C GLU A 64 -5.69 -3.38 8.54
N HIS A 65 -5.22 -2.52 9.45
CA HIS A 65 -5.39 -1.07 9.29
C HIS A 65 -4.68 -0.53 8.04
N VAL A 66 -3.48 -1.04 7.72
CA VAL A 66 -2.77 -0.70 6.49
C VAL A 66 -3.58 -1.10 5.25
N LYS A 67 -4.19 -2.30 5.27
CA LYS A 67 -5.07 -2.73 4.16
C LYS A 67 -6.30 -1.82 4.00
N GLU A 68 -6.91 -1.39 5.11
CA GLU A 68 -8.01 -0.42 5.08
C GLU A 68 -7.59 0.95 4.52
N GLN A 69 -6.35 1.39 4.82
CA GLN A 69 -5.80 2.62 4.26
C GLN A 69 -5.58 2.51 2.75
N PHE A 70 -5.06 1.38 2.26
CA PHE A 70 -4.99 1.10 0.82
C PHE A 70 -6.37 1.09 0.16
N GLN A 71 -7.38 0.51 0.82
CA GLN A 71 -8.74 0.49 0.30
C GLN A 71 -9.29 1.91 0.11
N GLY A 72 -9.13 2.77 1.10
CA GLY A 72 -9.59 4.16 1.00
C GLY A 72 -8.79 4.96 -0.04
N ALA A 73 -7.48 4.75 -0.13
CA ALA A 73 -6.65 5.39 -1.15
C ALA A 73 -7.07 4.97 -2.57
N LEU A 74 -7.38 3.69 -2.78
CA LEU A 74 -7.84 3.18 -4.08
C LEU A 74 -9.19 3.79 -4.48
N LEU A 75 -10.14 3.90 -3.55
CA LEU A 75 -11.42 4.56 -3.81
C LEU A 75 -11.25 6.04 -4.18
N ASN A 76 -10.35 6.75 -3.49
CA ASN A 76 -10.02 8.14 -3.83
C ASN A 76 -9.35 8.23 -5.20
N ALA A 77 -8.42 7.32 -5.52
CA ALA A 77 -7.76 7.27 -6.83
C ALA A 77 -8.77 7.06 -7.96
N PHE A 78 -9.72 6.16 -7.81
CA PHE A 78 -10.78 5.95 -8.79
C PHE A 78 -11.63 7.20 -9.02
N ALA A 79 -11.96 7.93 -7.97
CA ALA A 79 -12.70 9.19 -8.10
C ALA A 79 -11.89 10.25 -8.85
N VAL A 80 -10.59 10.39 -8.56
CA VAL A 80 -9.70 11.32 -9.27
C VAL A 80 -9.54 10.90 -10.72
N CYS A 81 -9.32 9.63 -11.01
CA CYS A 81 -9.25 9.10 -12.38
C CYS A 81 -10.52 9.42 -13.18
N GLY A 82 -11.70 9.25 -12.57
CA GLY A 82 -12.97 9.61 -13.20
C GLY A 82 -13.08 11.10 -13.54
N LEU A 83 -12.61 11.99 -12.65
CA LEU A 83 -12.58 13.44 -12.89
C LEU A 83 -11.61 13.84 -14.02
N LEU A 84 -10.54 13.07 -14.21
CA LEU A 84 -9.52 13.31 -15.24
C LEU A 84 -9.82 12.60 -16.56
N ASN A 85 -10.97 11.95 -16.69
CA ASN A 85 -11.34 11.11 -17.84
C ASN A 85 -10.32 9.97 -18.11
N VAL A 86 -9.65 9.50 -17.08
CA VAL A 86 -8.86 8.27 -17.14
C VAL A 86 -9.83 7.09 -17.10
N ASN A 87 -9.81 6.27 -18.14
CA ASN A 87 -10.75 5.16 -18.30
C ASN A 87 -10.08 3.78 -18.28
N ASP A 88 -8.74 3.75 -18.21
CA ASP A 88 -7.96 2.53 -18.16
C ASP A 88 -6.95 2.59 -17.01
N ILE A 89 -7.17 1.77 -15.98
CA ILE A 89 -6.23 1.56 -14.88
C ILE A 89 -5.57 0.20 -15.14
N ARG A 90 -4.34 0.24 -15.65
CA ARG A 90 -3.61 -0.96 -16.05
C ARG A 90 -3.17 -1.81 -14.88
N GLU A 91 -2.64 -1.15 -13.86
CA GLU A 91 -2.08 -1.84 -12.71
C GLU A 91 -2.30 -1.04 -11.43
N VAL A 92 -2.46 -1.74 -10.32
CA VAL A 92 -2.47 -1.17 -8.97
C VAL A 92 -1.35 -1.84 -8.17
N ARG A 93 -0.36 -1.06 -7.78
CA ARG A 93 0.76 -1.50 -6.94
C ARG A 93 0.66 -0.86 -5.56
N LEU A 94 0.86 -1.65 -4.54
CA LEU A 94 0.83 -1.24 -3.14
C LEU A 94 2.26 -1.24 -2.59
N TYR A 95 2.57 -0.23 -1.80
CA TYR A 95 3.88 -0.11 -1.17
C TYR A 95 3.72 0.17 0.32
N THR A 96 4.38 -0.62 1.16
CA THR A 96 4.51 -0.28 2.56
C THR A 96 5.96 0.09 2.85
N ALA A 97 6.20 1.37 3.14
CA ALA A 97 7.48 1.87 3.58
C ALA A 97 7.59 1.74 5.11
N TYR A 98 8.58 1.03 5.61
CA TYR A 98 8.70 0.73 7.04
C TYR A 98 10.15 0.71 7.53
N ARG A 99 10.32 0.91 8.84
CA ARG A 99 11.63 0.82 9.49
C ARG A 99 11.83 -0.53 10.19
N TYR A 100 10.78 -1.08 10.80
CA TYR A 100 10.85 -2.33 11.55
C TYR A 100 9.75 -3.29 11.09
N ASP A 101 10.16 -4.50 10.70
CA ASP A 101 9.25 -5.61 10.38
C ASP A 101 9.14 -6.54 11.60
N ARG A 102 8.06 -6.40 12.34
CA ARG A 102 7.69 -7.33 13.42
C ARG A 102 6.69 -8.38 12.94
N LEU A 103 6.04 -8.15 11.81
CA LEU A 103 5.05 -9.09 11.27
C LEU A 103 5.72 -10.40 10.84
N SER A 104 6.86 -10.31 10.15
CA SER A 104 7.66 -11.48 9.79
C SER A 104 8.26 -12.17 11.02
N ALA A 105 8.73 -11.40 12.02
CA ALA A 105 9.31 -11.91 13.24
C ALA A 105 8.27 -12.61 14.14
N GLU A 106 7.08 -12.04 14.29
CA GLU A 106 5.97 -12.61 15.07
C GLU A 106 5.52 -13.95 14.47
N ASN A 107 5.56 -14.10 13.15
CA ASN A 107 5.21 -15.35 12.47
C ASN A 107 6.27 -16.44 12.66
N SER A 108 7.56 -16.08 12.66
CA SER A 108 8.65 -17.04 12.85
C SER A 108 8.86 -17.46 14.31
N ALA A 109 8.46 -16.60 15.26
CA ALA A 109 8.66 -16.82 16.69
C ALA A 109 7.41 -17.37 17.43
N ASN A 110 6.26 -17.51 16.76
CA ASN A 110 5.03 -17.91 17.41
C ASN A 110 4.97 -19.45 17.59
N PRO A 111 5.13 -19.99 18.85
CA PRO A 111 5.09 -21.42 19.10
C PRO A 111 3.73 -22.06 18.74
N THR A 112 2.67 -21.26 18.69
CA THR A 112 1.33 -21.71 18.30
C THR A 112 1.28 -22.04 16.80
N LEU A 113 2.02 -21.28 15.95
CA LEU A 113 2.14 -21.57 14.54
C LEU A 113 2.97 -22.83 14.26
N MET A 114 3.98 -23.10 15.11
CA MET A 114 4.76 -24.34 15.03
C MET A 114 3.94 -25.58 15.44
N LYS A 115 2.85 -25.41 16.18
CA LYS A 115 1.93 -26.49 16.58
C LYS A 115 0.73 -26.63 15.67
N MET A 116 0.63 -25.83 14.60
CA MET A 116 -0.46 -25.95 13.65
C MET A 116 -0.38 -27.31 12.95
N GLN A 117 -1.48 -28.04 12.99
CA GLN A 117 -1.60 -29.33 12.29
C GLN A 117 -1.37 -29.13 10.79
N VAL A 118 -0.71 -30.11 10.18
CA VAL A 118 -0.54 -30.18 8.73
C VAL A 118 -1.92 -30.03 8.07
N GLY A 119 -2.09 -28.95 7.28
CA GLY A 119 -3.38 -28.63 6.62
C GLY A 119 -4.15 -27.44 7.23
N SER A 120 -3.75 -26.90 8.38
CA SER A 120 -4.34 -25.65 8.88
C SER A 120 -3.75 -24.46 8.12
N ARG A 121 -4.63 -23.56 7.60
CA ARG A 121 -4.18 -22.32 6.96
C ARG A 121 -3.52 -21.41 7.99
N GLN A 122 -2.33 -20.89 7.66
CA GLN A 122 -1.77 -19.75 8.39
C GLN A 122 -2.79 -18.60 8.43
N PRO A 123 -2.79 -17.76 9.47
CA PRO A 123 -3.59 -16.57 9.50
C PRO A 123 -3.37 -15.77 8.20
N ALA A 124 -4.42 -15.49 7.46
CA ALA A 124 -4.37 -14.83 6.14
C ALA A 124 -3.56 -13.51 6.16
N MET A 125 -3.49 -12.84 7.32
CA MET A 125 -2.76 -11.60 7.52
C MET A 125 -1.27 -11.69 7.24
N ALA A 126 -0.63 -12.81 7.65
CA ALA A 126 0.81 -12.99 7.48
C ALA A 126 1.15 -13.45 6.07
N GLN A 127 0.24 -14.19 5.45
CA GLN A 127 0.40 -14.71 4.11
C GLN A 127 0.46 -13.57 3.09
N ASP A 128 -0.48 -12.61 3.12
CA ASP A 128 -0.50 -11.44 2.23
C ASP A 128 0.84 -10.68 2.26
N TRP A 129 1.41 -10.51 3.48
CA TRP A 129 2.69 -9.84 3.66
C TRP A 129 3.87 -10.63 3.07
N GLN A 130 3.85 -11.94 3.20
CA GLN A 130 4.92 -12.82 2.68
C GLN A 130 4.84 -12.98 1.16
N ASP A 131 3.64 -13.19 0.65
CA ASP A 131 3.41 -13.44 -0.78
C ASP A 131 3.60 -12.19 -1.65
N GLY A 132 3.63 -11.00 -1.04
CA GLY A 132 3.72 -9.75 -1.79
C GLY A 132 2.48 -9.49 -2.65
N ALA A 133 1.33 -10.01 -2.23
CA ALA A 133 0.06 -9.88 -2.93
C ALA A 133 -1.06 -9.61 -1.92
N VAL A 134 -1.73 -8.48 -2.04
CA VAL A 134 -2.79 -8.04 -1.12
C VAL A 134 -4.07 -7.83 -1.88
N ARG A 135 -5.17 -8.37 -1.35
CA ARG A 135 -6.50 -8.12 -1.89
C ARG A 135 -7.07 -6.83 -1.30
N VAL A 136 -7.29 -5.85 -2.18
CA VAL A 136 -7.91 -4.57 -1.83
C VAL A 136 -9.19 -4.43 -2.64
N LEU A 137 -10.34 -4.25 -1.98
CA LEU A 137 -11.65 -4.40 -2.60
C LEU A 137 -11.73 -5.78 -3.29
N ASN A 138 -12.02 -5.80 -4.59
CA ASN A 138 -12.06 -7.02 -5.39
C ASN A 138 -10.82 -7.22 -6.27
N HIS A 139 -9.77 -6.38 -6.10
CA HIS A 139 -8.54 -6.43 -6.87
C HIS A 139 -7.45 -7.16 -6.09
N LEU A 140 -6.77 -8.10 -6.73
CA LEU A 140 -5.51 -8.64 -6.22
C LEU A 140 -4.38 -7.74 -6.72
N CYS A 141 -3.73 -7.06 -5.79
CA CYS A 141 -2.71 -6.06 -6.09
C CYS A 141 -1.34 -6.60 -5.69
N THR A 142 -0.31 -6.31 -6.49
CA THR A 142 1.08 -6.55 -6.12
C THR A 142 1.45 -5.63 -4.95
N HIS A 143 2.08 -6.19 -3.92
CA HIS A 143 2.54 -5.45 -2.76
C HIS A 143 4.06 -5.55 -2.63
N GLN A 144 4.71 -4.40 -2.48
CA GLN A 144 6.14 -4.29 -2.29
C GLN A 144 6.48 -3.67 -0.93
N LYS A 145 7.54 -4.18 -0.34
CA LYS A 145 8.07 -3.72 0.95
C LYS A 145 9.23 -2.78 0.69
N ILE A 146 9.19 -1.60 1.27
CA ILE A 146 10.25 -0.59 1.16
C ILE A 146 10.86 -0.39 2.54
N LEU A 147 12.12 -0.76 2.72
CA LEU A 147 12.83 -0.52 3.97
C LEU A 147 13.30 0.94 4.03
N LEU A 148 12.88 1.66 5.05
CA LEU A 148 13.37 3.00 5.35
C LEU A 148 14.74 2.90 6.05
N ASP A 149 15.65 3.78 5.69
CA ASP A 149 16.96 3.93 6.34
C ASP A 149 16.85 4.50 7.76
N THR A 150 18.00 4.77 8.39
CA THR A 150 18.07 5.33 9.75
C THR A 150 17.43 6.71 9.85
N ASP A 151 17.42 7.46 8.77
CA ASP A 151 16.86 8.81 8.70
C ASP A 151 15.39 8.83 8.27
N GLY A 152 14.81 7.65 8.03
CA GLY A 152 13.42 7.50 7.61
C GLY A 152 13.22 7.73 6.11
N LYS A 153 14.27 7.56 5.30
CA LYS A 153 14.24 7.80 3.85
C LYS A 153 14.30 6.50 3.06
N ALA A 154 13.70 6.53 1.89
CA ALA A 154 13.83 5.47 0.88
C ALA A 154 13.69 6.04 -0.54
N ALA A 155 14.18 5.30 -1.52
CA ALA A 155 13.97 5.57 -2.94
C ALA A 155 13.07 4.50 -3.56
N LEU A 156 12.17 4.92 -4.43
CA LEU A 156 11.28 4.07 -5.22
C LEU A 156 11.39 4.46 -6.69
N SER A 157 11.86 3.53 -7.53
CA SER A 157 11.84 3.69 -8.99
C SER A 157 10.58 3.03 -9.55
N LEU A 158 9.81 3.77 -10.34
CA LEU A 158 8.62 3.29 -11.03
C LEU A 158 8.93 2.89 -12.49
N SER A 159 10.22 2.83 -12.87
CA SER A 159 10.62 2.40 -14.21
C SER A 159 10.12 0.98 -14.50
N VAL A 160 9.57 0.79 -15.68
CA VAL A 160 9.04 -0.49 -16.20
C VAL A 160 10.20 -1.40 -16.63
#